data_846332e178653170ff8a8930e8193f22
#
_entry.id   846332e178653170ff8a8930e8193f22
#
_cell.length_a   1.000
_cell.length_b   1.000
_cell.length_c   1.000
_cell.angle_alpha   90.00
_cell.angle_beta   90.00
_cell.angle_gamma   90.00
#
_symmetry.space_group_name_H-M   'P 1'
#
loop_
_entity.id
_entity.type
_entity.pdbx_description
1 polymer ?
#
loop_
_entity_poly.entity_id
_entity_poly.type
_entity_poly.pdbx_seq_one_letter_code
_entity_poly.pdbx_strand_id
1 'polypeptide(L)'
;MKRIFLFLVTNIAVLLTLGIVANLLCAFLYGTSVEQVIGPEWTVLLVYAFVYGMLGAFISLLFSKPIAKMSCGAKTIDGTEGEAERWLVATVEDLARQAGVKTPEVAIYPGAANAFATGAFKNSALVAVSTDIMGQMTKEELRAVLGHEMSHVANGDMVTLTLVQGVLNAFVIVISRVLASVLANAGNGEGGRRRNNGGLYFLLVMVLQLALGILASLIVMWFSRKREYAADAGSAKLLGTPSAMIAALRRLGNLQPGVLPDSLRAMGIAEGKKTSIWSTHPSIEDRIEALQNLGAGIM
;
A
#
# COMPACT_ATOMS: atom_id res chain seq x y z
N MET A 1 13.85 9.97 -16.15
CA MET A 1 14.39 8.83 -16.90
C MET A 1 14.78 7.64 -15.99
N LYS A 2 15.61 7.78 -14.94
CA LYS A 2 15.99 6.67 -14.03
C LYS A 2 14.81 5.89 -13.44
N ARG A 3 13.70 6.56 -13.06
CA ARG A 3 12.51 5.89 -12.47
C ARG A 3 11.72 5.07 -13.48
N ILE A 4 11.57 5.56 -14.71
CA ILE A 4 10.91 4.81 -15.80
C ILE A 4 11.75 3.59 -16.14
N PHE A 5 13.07 3.75 -16.21
CA PHE A 5 13.99 2.63 -16.43
C PHE A 5 13.89 1.57 -15.31
N LEU A 6 13.94 1.99 -14.03
CA LEU A 6 13.78 1.07 -12.90
C LEU A 6 12.41 0.38 -12.92
N PHE A 7 11.35 1.12 -13.25
CA PHE A 7 10.02 0.55 -13.40
C PHE A 7 10.00 -0.55 -14.48
N LEU A 8 10.54 -0.28 -15.67
CA LEU A 8 10.61 -1.26 -16.76
C LEU A 8 11.47 -2.47 -16.39
N VAL A 9 12.64 -2.26 -15.78
CA VAL A 9 13.53 -3.34 -15.34
C VAL A 9 12.83 -4.20 -14.28
N THR A 10 12.18 -3.59 -13.30
CA THR A 10 11.44 -4.33 -12.27
C THR A 10 10.31 -5.16 -12.88
N ASN A 11 9.58 -4.59 -13.84
CA ASN A 11 8.49 -5.29 -14.53
C ASN A 11 8.99 -6.51 -15.33
N ILE A 12 10.10 -6.35 -16.05
CA ILE A 12 10.74 -7.48 -16.78
C ILE A 12 11.22 -8.53 -15.78
N ALA A 13 11.87 -8.11 -14.69
CA ALA A 13 12.33 -9.04 -13.65
C ALA A 13 11.15 -9.83 -13.02
N VAL A 14 9.99 -9.18 -12.81
CA VAL A 14 8.78 -9.85 -12.31
C VAL A 14 8.28 -10.91 -13.29
N LEU A 15 8.18 -10.60 -14.58
CA LEU A 15 7.78 -11.57 -15.60
C LEU A 15 8.71 -12.77 -15.67
N LEU A 16 10.02 -12.53 -15.65
CA LEU A 16 11.03 -13.60 -15.64
C LEU A 16 10.91 -14.45 -14.37
N THR A 17 10.78 -13.83 -13.21
CA THR A 17 10.62 -14.54 -11.93
C THR A 17 9.34 -15.39 -11.91
N LEU A 18 8.21 -14.85 -12.41
CA LEU A 18 6.97 -15.61 -12.56
C LEU A 18 7.15 -16.85 -13.45
N GLY A 19 7.82 -16.67 -14.59
CA GLY A 19 8.12 -17.78 -15.50
C GLY A 19 9.00 -18.85 -14.86
N ILE A 20 10.06 -18.44 -14.17
CA ILE A 20 10.98 -19.36 -13.46
C ILE A 20 10.24 -20.09 -12.34
N VAL A 21 9.50 -19.39 -11.46
CA VAL A 21 8.76 -19.99 -10.35
C VAL A 21 7.74 -21.02 -10.84
N ALA A 22 6.98 -20.68 -11.89
CA ALA A 22 5.99 -21.59 -12.46
C ALA A 22 6.64 -22.83 -13.10
N ASN A 23 7.75 -22.68 -13.81
CA ASN A 23 8.50 -23.82 -14.36
C ASN A 23 9.08 -24.70 -13.26
N LEU A 24 9.68 -24.13 -12.22
CA LEU A 24 10.20 -24.88 -11.07
C LEU A 24 9.09 -25.65 -10.35
N LEU A 25 7.92 -25.03 -10.19
CA LEU A 25 6.75 -25.68 -9.58
C LEU A 25 6.28 -26.87 -10.41
N CYS A 26 6.15 -26.71 -11.73
CA CYS A 26 5.75 -27.81 -12.62
C CYS A 26 6.82 -28.91 -12.68
N ALA A 27 8.11 -28.56 -12.73
CA ALA A 27 9.20 -29.54 -12.69
C ALA A 27 9.22 -30.33 -11.38
N PHE A 28 8.98 -29.68 -10.25
CA PHE A 28 8.90 -30.34 -8.93
C PHE A 28 7.69 -31.27 -8.81
N LEU A 29 6.51 -30.85 -9.29
CA LEU A 29 5.27 -31.60 -9.14
C LEU A 29 5.09 -32.72 -10.19
N TYR A 30 5.60 -32.51 -11.41
CA TYR A 30 5.34 -33.39 -12.56
C TYR A 30 6.60 -33.85 -13.32
N GLY A 31 7.78 -33.34 -12.97
CA GLY A 31 9.00 -33.63 -13.71
C GLY A 31 9.03 -33.02 -15.11
N THR A 32 8.19 -32.02 -15.40
CA THR A 32 8.03 -31.45 -16.75
C THR A 32 7.91 -29.93 -16.74
N SER A 33 7.93 -29.29 -17.94
CA SER A 33 7.81 -27.84 -18.08
C SER A 33 6.36 -27.36 -17.91
N VAL A 34 6.19 -26.06 -17.56
CA VAL A 34 4.88 -25.44 -17.44
C VAL A 34 4.09 -25.46 -18.75
N GLU A 35 4.75 -25.40 -19.91
CA GLU A 35 4.11 -25.48 -21.22
C GLU A 35 3.47 -26.85 -21.47
N GLN A 36 4.07 -27.92 -20.96
CA GLN A 36 3.49 -29.27 -21.07
C GLN A 36 2.28 -29.45 -20.13
N VAL A 37 2.26 -28.76 -19.00
CA VAL A 37 1.16 -28.82 -18.02
C VAL A 37 -0.02 -27.92 -18.42
N ILE A 38 0.23 -26.68 -18.81
CA ILE A 38 -0.78 -25.66 -19.12
C ILE A 38 -1.10 -25.62 -20.63
N GLY A 39 -0.12 -25.94 -21.47
CA GLY A 39 -0.22 -25.87 -22.93
C GLY A 39 0.46 -24.61 -23.50
N PRO A 40 0.35 -24.42 -24.83
CA PRO A 40 1.02 -23.33 -25.56
C PRO A 40 0.54 -21.93 -25.16
N GLU A 41 -0.60 -21.84 -24.45
CA GLU A 41 -1.17 -20.57 -23.96
C GLU A 41 -0.43 -20.01 -22.74
N TRP A 42 0.62 -20.68 -22.25
CA TRP A 42 1.39 -20.28 -21.09
C TRP A 42 1.90 -18.82 -21.18
N THR A 43 2.46 -18.44 -22.33
CA THR A 43 2.95 -17.07 -22.56
C THR A 43 1.82 -16.04 -22.48
N VAL A 44 0.66 -16.39 -23.03
CA VAL A 44 -0.54 -15.54 -22.95
C VAL A 44 -0.99 -15.38 -21.49
N LEU A 45 -0.97 -16.46 -20.71
CA LEU A 45 -1.30 -16.41 -19.28
C LEU A 45 -0.33 -15.49 -18.50
N LEU A 46 0.98 -15.55 -18.78
CA LEU A 46 1.96 -14.66 -18.14
C LEU A 46 1.68 -13.19 -18.45
N VAL A 47 1.48 -12.86 -19.73
CA VAL A 47 1.16 -11.49 -20.15
C VAL A 47 -0.16 -11.03 -19.53
N TYR A 48 -1.19 -11.87 -19.56
CA TYR A 48 -2.48 -11.59 -18.93
C TYR A 48 -2.34 -11.32 -17.43
N ALA A 49 -1.66 -12.20 -16.69
CA ALA A 49 -1.48 -12.08 -15.25
C ALA A 49 -0.72 -10.80 -14.87
N PHE A 50 0.31 -10.47 -15.68
CA PHE A 50 1.08 -9.25 -15.49
C PHE A 50 0.23 -8.01 -15.76
N VAL A 51 -0.45 -7.93 -16.91
CA VAL A 51 -1.28 -6.78 -17.28
C VAL A 51 -2.39 -6.57 -16.26
N TYR A 52 -3.15 -7.60 -15.92
CA TYR A 52 -4.25 -7.48 -14.95
C TYR A 52 -3.76 -7.23 -13.52
N GLY A 53 -2.68 -7.88 -13.09
CA GLY A 53 -2.11 -7.70 -11.77
C GLY A 53 -1.59 -6.27 -11.55
N MET A 54 -0.88 -5.73 -12.55
CA MET A 54 -0.27 -4.40 -12.46
C MET A 54 -1.24 -3.28 -12.83
N LEU A 55 -2.05 -3.47 -13.88
CA LEU A 55 -2.92 -2.42 -14.42
C LEU A 55 -3.95 -1.96 -13.39
N GLY A 56 -4.60 -2.90 -12.69
CA GLY A 56 -5.58 -2.57 -11.65
C GLY A 56 -4.99 -1.74 -10.51
N ALA A 57 -3.81 -2.12 -10.03
CA ALA A 57 -3.09 -1.39 -9.01
C ALA A 57 -2.67 0.01 -9.50
N PHE A 58 -2.19 0.10 -10.74
CA PHE A 58 -1.76 1.36 -11.33
C PHE A 58 -2.94 2.33 -11.60
N ILE A 59 -4.05 1.82 -12.11
CA ILE A 59 -5.29 2.61 -12.28
C ILE A 59 -5.77 3.13 -10.92
N SER A 60 -5.83 2.28 -9.90
CA SER A 60 -6.19 2.69 -8.55
C SER A 60 -5.31 3.82 -8.02
N LEU A 61 -3.99 3.75 -8.26
CA LEU A 61 -3.05 4.79 -7.87
C LEU A 61 -3.28 6.11 -8.63
N LEU A 62 -3.51 6.05 -9.94
CA LEU A 62 -3.77 7.25 -10.76
C LEU A 62 -5.02 7.99 -10.30
N PHE A 63 -6.06 7.24 -9.94
CA PHE A 63 -7.32 7.80 -9.46
C PHE A 63 -7.38 8.03 -7.94
N SER A 64 -6.30 7.76 -7.21
CA SER A 64 -6.27 7.86 -5.74
C SER A 64 -6.69 9.25 -5.22
N LYS A 65 -6.22 10.35 -5.82
CA LYS A 65 -6.59 11.72 -5.41
C LYS A 65 -8.08 12.03 -5.63
N PRO A 66 -8.66 11.88 -6.85
CA PRO A 66 -10.08 12.15 -7.03
C PRO A 66 -10.95 11.20 -6.20
N ILE A 67 -10.59 9.94 -6.06
CA ILE A 67 -11.32 8.99 -5.21
C ILE A 67 -11.27 9.44 -3.75
N ALA A 68 -10.10 9.84 -3.23
CA ALA A 68 -9.96 10.32 -1.87
C ALA A 68 -10.81 11.57 -1.62
N LYS A 69 -10.76 12.57 -2.51
CA LYS A 69 -11.57 13.78 -2.40
C LYS A 69 -13.07 13.48 -2.40
N MET A 70 -13.53 12.61 -3.27
CA MET A 70 -14.95 12.23 -3.35
C MET A 70 -15.40 11.41 -2.15
N SER A 71 -14.60 10.42 -1.74
CA SER A 71 -14.97 9.47 -0.67
C SER A 71 -15.02 10.11 0.71
N CYS A 72 -14.16 11.10 0.99
CA CYS A 72 -14.12 11.80 2.28
C CYS A 72 -14.83 13.16 2.24
N GLY A 73 -15.29 13.62 1.08
CA GLY A 73 -15.80 14.99 0.93
C GLY A 73 -14.73 16.06 1.17
N ALA A 74 -13.46 15.72 0.84
CA ALA A 74 -12.33 16.60 1.10
C ALA A 74 -12.35 17.83 0.18
N LYS A 75 -12.26 19.02 0.79
CA LYS A 75 -12.19 20.31 0.11
C LYS A 75 -10.75 20.81 0.12
N THR A 76 -10.22 21.10 -1.06
CA THR A 76 -8.88 21.72 -1.19
C THR A 76 -8.94 23.15 -0.65
N ILE A 77 -7.90 23.55 0.05
CA ILE A 77 -7.72 24.88 0.63
C ILE A 77 -6.43 25.50 0.10
N ASP A 78 -6.39 26.83 0.06
CA ASP A 78 -5.20 27.60 -0.34
C ASP A 78 -4.68 28.54 0.77
N GLY A 79 -5.35 28.56 1.93
CA GLY A 79 -5.00 29.36 3.10
C GLY A 79 -5.65 30.76 3.12
N THR A 80 -6.59 31.03 2.21
CA THR A 80 -7.39 32.28 2.21
C THR A 80 -8.65 32.17 3.05
N GLU A 81 -9.04 30.93 3.43
CA GLU A 81 -10.31 30.63 4.09
C GLU A 81 -10.33 31.06 5.55
N GLY A 82 -9.18 31.00 6.27
CA GLY A 82 -9.07 31.36 7.66
C GLY A 82 -7.67 31.25 8.23
N GLU A 83 -7.50 31.54 9.52
CA GLU A 83 -6.20 31.48 10.19
C GLU A 83 -5.69 30.04 10.35
N ALA A 84 -6.59 29.10 10.66
CA ALA A 84 -6.24 27.69 10.82
C ALA A 84 -5.81 27.07 9.49
N GLU A 85 -6.52 27.37 8.42
CA GLU A 85 -6.23 26.91 7.06
C GLU A 85 -4.92 27.52 6.55
N ARG A 86 -4.70 28.79 6.80
CA ARG A 86 -3.42 29.46 6.47
C ARG A 86 -2.23 28.82 7.16
N TRP A 87 -2.39 28.52 8.47
CA TRP A 87 -1.34 27.84 9.23
C TRP A 87 -1.09 26.42 8.68
N LEU A 88 -2.15 25.70 8.33
CA LEU A 88 -2.05 24.33 7.78
C LEU A 88 -1.30 24.33 6.45
N VAL A 89 -1.67 25.20 5.51
CA VAL A 89 -1.01 25.34 4.21
C VAL A 89 0.46 25.72 4.38
N ALA A 90 0.75 26.76 5.19
CA ALA A 90 2.12 27.20 5.45
C ALA A 90 2.98 26.09 6.10
N THR A 91 2.38 25.29 6.99
CA THR A 91 3.07 24.16 7.62
C THR A 91 3.41 23.07 6.61
N VAL A 92 2.46 22.71 5.72
CA VAL A 92 2.71 21.72 4.66
C VAL A 92 3.75 22.22 3.66
N GLU A 93 3.73 23.51 3.30
CA GLU A 93 4.74 24.13 2.43
C GLU A 93 6.14 24.06 3.04
N ASP A 94 6.26 24.38 4.34
CA ASP A 94 7.53 24.33 5.06
C ASP A 94 8.08 22.88 5.10
N LEU A 95 7.25 21.91 5.46
CA LEU A 95 7.63 20.51 5.51
C LEU A 95 7.99 19.95 4.12
N ALA A 96 7.25 20.34 3.07
CA ALA A 96 7.55 19.94 1.69
C ALA A 96 8.91 20.45 1.23
N ARG A 97 9.22 21.73 1.54
CA ARG A 97 10.54 22.34 1.27
C ARG A 97 11.65 21.59 1.98
N GLN A 98 11.49 21.28 3.28
CA GLN A 98 12.45 20.50 4.06
C GLN A 98 12.64 19.08 3.53
N ALA A 99 11.56 18.44 3.08
CA ALA A 99 11.57 17.10 2.50
C ALA A 99 12.07 17.07 1.04
N GLY A 100 12.30 18.23 0.41
CA GLY A 100 12.76 18.32 -0.99
C GLY A 100 11.75 17.82 -2.01
N VAL A 101 10.45 18.03 -1.75
CA VAL A 101 9.35 17.67 -2.65
C VAL A 101 8.52 18.91 -3.02
N LYS A 102 7.78 18.83 -4.14
CA LYS A 102 6.80 19.87 -4.47
C LYS A 102 5.68 19.87 -3.43
N THR A 103 5.25 21.06 -3.02
CA THR A 103 4.12 21.22 -2.09
C THR A 103 2.90 20.44 -2.59
N PRO A 104 2.36 19.51 -1.78
CA PRO A 104 1.13 18.81 -2.10
C PRO A 104 -0.07 19.75 -2.12
N GLU A 105 -1.16 19.33 -2.76
CA GLU A 105 -2.44 19.95 -2.49
C GLU A 105 -2.84 19.69 -1.03
N VAL A 106 -3.34 20.72 -0.35
CA VAL A 106 -3.84 20.60 1.03
C VAL A 106 -5.34 20.56 1.01
N ALA A 107 -5.95 19.66 1.78
CA ALA A 107 -7.39 19.56 1.89
C ALA A 107 -7.85 19.32 3.33
N ILE A 108 -9.06 19.74 3.63
CA ILE A 108 -9.77 19.45 4.88
C ILE A 108 -11.01 18.63 4.55
N TYR A 109 -11.33 17.66 5.40
CA TYR A 109 -12.54 16.86 5.27
C TYR A 109 -13.25 16.72 6.62
N PRO A 110 -14.60 16.65 6.62
CA PRO A 110 -15.36 16.43 7.84
C PRO A 110 -15.19 14.99 8.33
N GLY A 111 -14.99 14.81 9.62
CA GLY A 111 -14.93 13.48 10.23
C GLY A 111 -14.00 13.38 11.42
N ALA A 112 -14.02 12.21 12.06
CA ALA A 112 -13.24 11.91 13.25
C ALA A 112 -11.72 11.97 12.97
N ALA A 113 -10.93 12.09 14.04
CA ALA A 113 -9.51 12.42 14.00
C ALA A 113 -8.70 11.49 13.10
N ASN A 114 -8.28 11.99 11.95
CA ASN A 114 -7.38 11.30 11.01
C ASN A 114 -6.71 12.28 10.03
N ALA A 115 -5.60 11.86 9.46
CA ALA A 115 -4.93 12.53 8.35
C ALA A 115 -4.39 11.47 7.39
N PHE A 116 -4.21 11.84 6.13
CA PHE A 116 -3.61 10.94 5.14
C PHE A 116 -2.96 11.70 3.99
N ALA A 117 -1.97 11.07 3.36
CA ALA A 117 -1.41 11.51 2.10
C ALA A 117 -1.72 10.51 0.98
N THR A 118 -2.02 11.01 -0.22
CA THR A 118 -2.24 10.17 -1.40
C THR A 118 -1.78 10.87 -2.68
N GLY A 119 -1.66 10.11 -3.77
CA GLY A 119 -1.28 10.62 -5.08
C GLY A 119 -0.31 9.70 -5.81
N ALA A 120 -0.41 9.69 -7.14
CA ALA A 120 0.40 8.82 -8.01
C ALA A 120 1.88 9.23 -8.10
N PHE A 121 2.23 10.48 -7.79
CA PHE A 121 3.58 11.00 -7.96
C PHE A 121 3.96 11.94 -6.81
N LYS A 122 5.25 11.94 -6.43
CA LYS A 122 5.79 12.83 -5.39
C LYS A 122 5.43 14.31 -5.59
N ASN A 123 5.39 14.75 -6.84
CA ASN A 123 5.12 16.13 -7.21
C ASN A 123 3.64 16.41 -7.53
N SER A 124 2.76 15.45 -7.25
CA SER A 124 1.31 15.55 -7.44
C SER A 124 0.57 14.81 -6.30
N ALA A 125 1.01 15.03 -5.07
CA ALA A 125 0.39 14.47 -3.89
C ALA A 125 -0.75 15.37 -3.36
N LEU A 126 -1.60 14.79 -2.52
CA LEU A 126 -2.62 15.43 -1.70
C LEU A 126 -2.34 15.05 -0.26
N VAL A 127 -2.34 16.02 0.65
CA VAL A 127 -2.39 15.83 2.11
C VAL A 127 -3.74 16.30 2.59
N ALA A 128 -4.48 15.42 3.24
CA ALA A 128 -5.81 15.72 3.74
C ALA A 128 -5.89 15.51 5.26
N VAL A 129 -6.56 16.42 5.94
CA VAL A 129 -6.67 16.47 7.41
C VAL A 129 -8.14 16.56 7.79
N SER A 130 -8.57 15.78 8.78
CA SER A 130 -9.94 15.88 9.27
C SER A 130 -10.15 17.12 10.13
N THR A 131 -11.40 17.60 10.19
CA THR A 131 -11.78 18.71 11.08
C THR A 131 -11.51 18.39 12.55
N ASP A 132 -11.75 17.14 12.95
CA ASP A 132 -11.63 16.73 14.34
C ASP A 132 -10.15 16.68 14.80
N ILE A 133 -9.22 16.23 13.97
CA ILE A 133 -7.81 16.23 14.33
C ILE A 133 -7.27 17.65 14.49
N MET A 134 -7.75 18.58 13.63
CA MET A 134 -7.40 20.00 13.72
C MET A 134 -7.90 20.65 15.03
N GLY A 135 -9.08 20.24 15.52
CA GLY A 135 -9.66 20.75 16.75
C GLY A 135 -9.13 20.13 18.04
N GLN A 136 -8.57 18.91 17.95
CA GLN A 136 -8.20 18.11 19.13
C GLN A 136 -6.69 18.01 19.36
N MET A 137 -5.87 18.35 18.38
CA MET A 137 -4.40 18.38 18.49
C MET A 137 -3.85 19.78 18.68
N THR A 138 -2.76 19.88 19.41
CA THR A 138 -1.95 21.09 19.41
C THR A 138 -1.29 21.32 18.05
N LYS A 139 -0.88 22.54 17.75
CA LYS A 139 -0.15 22.84 16.50
C LYS A 139 1.12 22.00 16.35
N GLU A 140 1.82 21.70 17.45
CA GLU A 140 3.04 20.87 17.43
C GLU A 140 2.74 19.40 17.13
N GLU A 141 1.70 18.82 17.75
CA GLU A 141 1.24 17.45 17.49
C GLU A 141 0.78 17.33 16.03
N LEU A 142 -0.04 18.28 15.55
CA LEU A 142 -0.52 18.26 14.16
C LEU A 142 0.62 18.45 13.16
N ARG A 143 1.62 19.30 13.47
CA ARG A 143 2.83 19.44 12.64
C ARG A 143 3.59 18.11 12.56
N ALA A 144 3.66 17.33 13.63
CA ALA A 144 4.30 16.01 13.62
C ALA A 144 3.52 15.00 12.76
N VAL A 145 2.19 15.00 12.82
CA VAL A 145 1.33 14.22 11.91
C VAL A 145 1.57 14.61 10.45
N LEU A 146 1.60 15.91 10.15
CA LEU A 146 1.90 16.40 8.80
C LEU A 146 3.31 16.02 8.33
N GLY A 147 4.29 16.00 9.25
CA GLY A 147 5.64 15.51 8.99
C GLY A 147 5.68 14.03 8.63
N HIS A 148 4.86 13.22 9.29
CA HIS A 148 4.68 11.81 8.99
C HIS A 148 4.06 11.62 7.58
N GLU A 149 2.97 12.31 7.26
CA GLU A 149 2.36 12.27 5.93
C GLU A 149 3.33 12.75 4.83
N MET A 150 4.07 13.82 5.12
CA MET A 150 5.09 14.34 4.20
C MET A 150 6.22 13.34 3.96
N SER A 151 6.57 12.54 4.97
CA SER A 151 7.58 11.48 4.83
C SER A 151 7.12 10.38 3.87
N HIS A 152 5.85 9.97 3.93
CA HIS A 152 5.26 9.06 2.95
C HIS A 152 5.34 9.61 1.52
N VAL A 153 5.03 10.90 1.33
CA VAL A 153 5.15 11.58 0.02
C VAL A 153 6.61 11.58 -0.44
N ALA A 154 7.55 11.96 0.42
CA ALA A 154 8.97 12.04 0.09
C ALA A 154 9.57 10.67 -0.24
N ASN A 155 9.20 9.63 0.49
CA ASN A 155 9.62 8.25 0.24
C ASN A 155 9.02 7.67 -1.05
N GLY A 156 7.87 8.20 -1.51
CA GLY A 156 7.12 7.66 -2.65
C GLY A 156 6.41 6.35 -2.30
N ASP A 157 5.92 6.27 -1.07
CA ASP A 157 5.35 5.07 -0.48
C ASP A 157 4.11 4.58 -1.22
N MET A 158 3.30 5.50 -1.76
CA MET A 158 2.11 5.15 -2.56
C MET A 158 2.48 4.31 -3.79
N VAL A 159 3.50 4.76 -4.53
CA VAL A 159 3.99 4.05 -5.73
C VAL A 159 4.57 2.69 -5.35
N THR A 160 5.37 2.63 -4.29
CA THR A 160 6.03 1.40 -3.85
C THR A 160 5.00 0.35 -3.42
N LEU A 161 3.98 0.76 -2.63
CA LEU A 161 2.90 -0.14 -2.21
C LEU A 161 2.09 -0.66 -3.40
N THR A 162 1.78 0.22 -4.36
CA THR A 162 1.08 -0.15 -5.59
C THR A 162 1.87 -1.17 -6.41
N LEU A 163 3.20 -1.00 -6.52
CA LEU A 163 4.06 -1.96 -7.21
C LEU A 163 4.07 -3.31 -6.51
N VAL A 164 4.22 -3.33 -5.19
CA VAL A 164 4.16 -4.57 -4.38
C VAL A 164 2.82 -5.28 -4.57
N GLN A 165 1.72 -4.55 -4.49
CA GLN A 165 0.38 -5.10 -4.70
C GLN A 165 0.20 -5.67 -6.11
N GLY A 166 0.65 -4.95 -7.14
CA GLY A 166 0.58 -5.39 -8.54
C GLY A 166 1.36 -6.67 -8.80
N VAL A 167 2.58 -6.75 -8.26
CA VAL A 167 3.42 -7.95 -8.33
C VAL A 167 2.74 -9.14 -7.65
N LEU A 168 2.27 -8.96 -6.43
CA LEU A 168 1.59 -10.03 -5.68
C LEU A 168 0.31 -10.49 -6.39
N ASN A 169 -0.47 -9.57 -6.97
CA ASN A 169 -1.65 -9.91 -7.76
C ASN A 169 -1.28 -10.80 -8.97
N ALA A 170 -0.19 -10.45 -9.68
CA ALA A 170 0.28 -11.25 -10.80
C ALA A 170 0.69 -12.67 -10.36
N PHE A 171 1.41 -12.80 -9.23
CA PHE A 171 1.75 -14.09 -8.64
C PHE A 171 0.51 -14.91 -8.27
N VAL A 172 -0.47 -14.31 -7.60
CA VAL A 172 -1.75 -14.96 -7.24
C VAL A 172 -2.44 -15.49 -8.49
N ILE A 173 -2.52 -14.70 -9.57
CA ILE A 173 -3.14 -15.10 -10.83
C ILE A 173 -2.42 -16.30 -11.45
N VAL A 174 -1.10 -16.30 -11.54
CA VAL A 174 -0.33 -17.37 -12.16
C VAL A 174 -0.38 -18.65 -11.32
N ILE A 175 -0.03 -18.54 -10.03
CA ILE A 175 0.09 -19.72 -9.15
C ILE A 175 -1.27 -20.41 -8.98
N SER A 176 -2.36 -19.64 -8.84
CA SER A 176 -3.71 -20.24 -8.74
C SER A 176 -4.08 -21.05 -9.98
N ARG A 177 -3.71 -20.59 -11.17
CA ARG A 177 -4.02 -21.30 -12.43
C ARG A 177 -3.15 -22.53 -12.64
N VAL A 178 -1.86 -22.43 -12.30
CA VAL A 178 -0.94 -23.58 -12.35
C VAL A 178 -1.43 -24.66 -11.39
N LEU A 179 -1.69 -24.34 -10.14
CA LEU A 179 -2.17 -25.31 -9.14
C LEU A 179 -3.54 -25.88 -9.50
N ALA A 180 -4.47 -25.05 -10.01
CA ALA A 180 -5.77 -25.52 -10.45
C ALA A 180 -5.67 -26.50 -11.62
N SER A 181 -4.77 -26.24 -12.59
CA SER A 181 -4.51 -27.18 -13.70
C SER A 181 -3.96 -28.51 -13.20
N VAL A 182 -3.00 -28.44 -12.28
CA VAL A 182 -2.41 -29.60 -11.60
C VAL A 182 -3.49 -30.44 -10.92
N LEU A 183 -4.29 -29.84 -10.05
CA LEU A 183 -5.30 -30.52 -9.22
C LEU A 183 -6.47 -31.05 -10.08
N ALA A 184 -6.91 -30.30 -11.10
CA ALA A 184 -7.97 -30.74 -11.99
C ALA A 184 -7.57 -31.96 -12.84
N ASN A 185 -6.27 -32.13 -13.15
CA ASN A 185 -5.75 -33.23 -13.96
C ASN A 185 -5.21 -34.41 -13.12
N ALA A 186 -5.02 -34.25 -11.83
CA ALA A 186 -4.47 -35.28 -10.94
C ALA A 186 -5.30 -36.58 -10.88
N GLY A 187 -6.58 -36.54 -11.25
CA GLY A 187 -7.47 -37.70 -11.29
C GLY A 187 -7.56 -38.37 -12.66
N ASN A 188 -6.90 -37.87 -13.70
CA ASN A 188 -6.94 -38.43 -15.04
C ASN A 188 -5.74 -39.41 -15.20
N GLY A 189 -5.96 -40.69 -14.86
CA GLY A 189 -4.95 -41.74 -15.10
C GLY A 189 -4.65 -41.91 -16.60
N GLU A 190 -3.44 -42.41 -16.92
CA GLU A 190 -3.03 -42.81 -18.28
C GLU A 190 -4.04 -43.73 -18.91
N GLY A 191 -4.84 -43.25 -19.87
CA GLY A 191 -5.82 -44.04 -20.63
C GLY A 191 -7.29 -43.62 -20.49
N GLY A 192 -7.64 -42.66 -19.61
CA GLY A 192 -9.01 -42.19 -19.42
C GLY A 192 -9.42 -41.09 -20.44
N ARG A 193 -10.64 -41.18 -20.97
CA ARG A 193 -11.28 -40.12 -21.75
C ARG A 193 -11.09 -38.79 -21.00
N ARG A 194 -10.50 -37.75 -21.64
CA ARG A 194 -10.43 -36.38 -21.14
C ARG A 194 -11.80 -35.95 -20.64
N ARG A 195 -12.03 -36.13 -19.35
CA ARG A 195 -13.27 -35.68 -18.70
C ARG A 195 -13.22 -34.15 -18.77
N ASN A 196 -14.32 -33.56 -19.22
CA ASN A 196 -14.43 -32.11 -19.29
C ASN A 196 -14.47 -31.55 -17.85
N ASN A 197 -13.27 -31.35 -17.25
CA ASN A 197 -13.10 -30.87 -15.87
C ASN A 197 -13.13 -29.33 -15.79
N GLY A 198 -13.66 -28.64 -16.81
CA GLY A 198 -13.67 -27.16 -16.86
C GLY A 198 -14.35 -26.52 -15.65
N GLY A 199 -15.44 -27.10 -15.16
CA GLY A 199 -16.14 -26.63 -13.96
C GLY A 199 -15.28 -26.79 -12.69
N LEU A 200 -14.62 -27.93 -12.52
CA LEU A 200 -13.70 -28.19 -11.40
C LEU A 200 -12.48 -27.25 -11.45
N TYR A 201 -11.89 -27.09 -12.63
CA TYR A 201 -10.78 -26.14 -12.83
C TYR A 201 -11.17 -24.70 -12.43
N PHE A 202 -12.33 -24.24 -12.89
CA PHE A 202 -12.82 -22.89 -12.55
C PHE A 202 -13.03 -22.72 -11.05
N LEU A 203 -13.66 -23.70 -10.39
CA LEU A 203 -13.86 -23.70 -8.93
C LEU A 203 -12.51 -23.66 -8.19
N LEU A 204 -11.55 -24.49 -8.61
CA LEU A 204 -10.21 -24.53 -8.02
C LEU A 204 -9.49 -23.19 -8.19
N VAL A 205 -9.56 -22.56 -9.36
CA VAL A 205 -8.99 -21.22 -9.59
C VAL A 205 -9.59 -20.22 -8.61
N MET A 206 -10.92 -20.19 -8.44
CA MET A 206 -11.57 -19.25 -7.51
C MET A 206 -11.12 -19.46 -6.06
N VAL A 207 -11.12 -20.70 -5.58
CA VAL A 207 -10.73 -21.04 -4.20
C VAL A 207 -9.25 -20.71 -3.97
N LEU A 208 -8.38 -21.07 -4.90
CA LEU A 208 -6.95 -20.80 -4.81
C LEU A 208 -6.64 -19.30 -4.90
N GLN A 209 -7.33 -18.54 -5.76
CA GLN A 209 -7.17 -17.08 -5.81
C GLN A 209 -7.57 -16.42 -4.50
N LEU A 210 -8.65 -16.86 -3.88
CA LEU A 210 -9.07 -16.37 -2.57
C LEU A 210 -8.02 -16.67 -1.50
N ALA A 211 -7.59 -17.93 -1.39
CA ALA A 211 -6.61 -18.35 -0.39
C ALA A 211 -5.24 -17.65 -0.56
N LEU A 212 -4.72 -17.63 -1.80
CA LEU A 212 -3.46 -16.95 -2.10
C LEU A 212 -3.57 -15.43 -1.98
N GLY A 213 -4.74 -14.84 -2.27
CA GLY A 213 -5.03 -13.43 -2.07
C GLY A 213 -4.97 -13.03 -0.59
N ILE A 214 -5.49 -13.88 0.29
CA ILE A 214 -5.37 -13.70 1.74
C ILE A 214 -3.89 -13.72 2.16
N LEU A 215 -3.10 -14.68 1.69
CA LEU A 215 -1.66 -14.73 1.98
C LEU A 215 -0.91 -13.51 1.41
N ALA A 216 -1.23 -13.09 0.20
CA ALA A 216 -0.66 -11.89 -0.41
C ALA A 216 -0.96 -10.63 0.40
N SER A 217 -2.17 -10.51 0.96
CA SER A 217 -2.55 -9.36 1.80
C SER A 217 -1.71 -9.26 3.07
N LEU A 218 -1.31 -10.38 3.69
CA LEU A 218 -0.41 -10.38 4.85
C LEU A 218 0.96 -9.79 4.52
N ILE A 219 1.49 -10.07 3.32
CA ILE A 219 2.76 -9.48 2.84
C ILE A 219 2.61 -7.97 2.67
N VAL A 220 1.50 -7.52 2.06
CA VAL A 220 1.22 -6.09 1.88
C VAL A 220 1.13 -5.38 3.24
N MET A 221 0.42 -5.95 4.20
CA MET A 221 0.28 -5.39 5.55
C MET A 221 1.61 -5.35 6.30
N TRP A 222 2.42 -6.41 6.20
CA TRP A 222 3.77 -6.41 6.77
C TRP A 222 4.64 -5.30 6.17
N PHE A 223 4.60 -5.13 4.84
CA PHE A 223 5.31 -4.07 4.16
C PHE A 223 4.80 -2.68 4.55
N SER A 224 3.47 -2.51 4.67
CA SER A 224 2.83 -1.28 5.13
C SER A 224 3.34 -0.89 6.52
N ARG A 225 3.32 -1.82 7.49
CA ARG A 225 3.83 -1.55 8.85
C ARG A 225 5.29 -1.11 8.88
N LYS A 226 6.16 -1.67 8.03
CA LYS A 226 7.56 -1.23 7.96
C LYS A 226 7.71 0.22 7.48
N ARG A 227 6.83 0.67 6.60
CA ARG A 227 6.84 2.05 6.11
C ARG A 227 6.40 3.05 7.17
N GLU A 228 5.51 2.64 8.07
CA GLU A 228 5.09 3.48 9.20
C GLU A 228 6.27 3.89 10.08
N TYR A 229 7.13 2.93 10.45
CA TYR A 229 8.34 3.25 11.22
C TYR A 229 9.29 4.20 10.47
N ALA A 230 9.40 4.04 9.15
CA ALA A 230 10.21 4.95 8.33
C ALA A 230 9.59 6.36 8.23
N ALA A 231 8.26 6.45 8.20
CA ALA A 231 7.54 7.73 8.18
C ALA A 231 7.62 8.44 9.53
N ASP A 232 7.52 7.71 10.65
CA ASP A 232 7.72 8.24 12.00
C ASP A 232 9.15 8.81 12.19
N ALA A 233 10.15 8.04 11.78
CA ALA A 233 11.54 8.50 11.79
C ALA A 233 11.77 9.70 10.87
N GLY A 234 11.10 9.73 9.72
CA GLY A 234 11.10 10.85 8.79
C GLY A 234 10.47 12.10 9.39
N SER A 235 9.33 11.98 10.09
CA SER A 235 8.74 13.07 10.86
C SER A 235 9.70 13.61 11.92
N ALA A 236 10.29 12.71 12.73
CA ALA A 236 11.26 13.10 13.75
C ALA A 236 12.47 13.85 13.13
N LYS A 237 12.94 13.44 11.96
CA LYS A 237 14.02 14.10 11.23
C LYS A 237 13.61 15.49 10.73
N LEU A 238 12.41 15.64 10.16
CA LEU A 238 11.89 16.92 9.68
C LEU A 238 11.68 17.92 10.81
N LEU A 239 11.31 17.45 12.01
CA LEU A 239 11.09 18.31 13.17
C LEU A 239 12.34 18.50 14.03
N GLY A 240 13.41 17.75 13.78
CA GLY A 240 14.65 17.76 14.57
C GLY A 240 14.54 17.05 15.92
N THR A 241 13.40 16.45 16.25
CA THR A 241 13.15 15.72 17.50
C THR A 241 12.06 14.68 17.36
N PRO A 242 12.17 13.49 17.99
CA PRO A 242 11.11 12.50 18.02
C PRO A 242 9.96 12.86 19.00
N SER A 243 10.17 13.77 19.93
CA SER A 243 9.23 14.07 21.03
C SER A 243 7.87 14.56 20.53
N ALA A 244 7.83 15.38 19.49
CA ALA A 244 6.58 15.87 18.92
C ALA A 244 5.76 14.73 18.28
N MET A 245 6.41 13.78 17.58
CA MET A 245 5.73 12.63 17.00
C MET A 245 5.25 11.64 18.09
N ILE A 246 6.04 11.45 19.15
CA ILE A 246 5.63 10.66 20.33
C ILE A 246 4.39 11.28 20.99
N ALA A 247 4.35 12.61 21.16
CA ALA A 247 3.19 13.30 21.70
C ALA A 247 1.96 13.14 20.80
N ALA A 248 2.13 13.29 19.49
CA ALA A 248 1.08 13.08 18.51
C ALA A 248 0.51 11.66 18.54
N LEU A 249 1.37 10.63 18.61
CA LEU A 249 0.94 9.23 18.70
C LEU A 249 0.17 8.94 20.00
N ARG A 250 0.62 9.48 21.15
CA ARG A 250 -0.10 9.37 22.44
C ARG A 250 -1.47 10.04 22.34
N ARG A 251 -1.55 11.20 21.71
CA ARG A 251 -2.83 11.89 21.48
C ARG A 251 -3.76 11.04 20.60
N LEU A 252 -3.29 10.53 19.46
CA LEU A 252 -4.04 9.64 18.57
C LEU A 252 -4.56 8.39 19.28
N GLY A 253 -3.77 7.78 20.15
CA GLY A 253 -4.18 6.60 20.94
C GLY A 253 -5.32 6.87 21.91
N ASN A 254 -5.52 8.14 22.31
CA ASN A 254 -6.61 8.57 23.20
C ASN A 254 -7.83 9.11 22.45
N LEU A 255 -7.70 9.40 21.16
CA LEU A 255 -8.81 9.88 20.33
C LEU A 255 -9.63 8.70 19.79
N GLN A 256 -10.87 8.98 19.41
CA GLN A 256 -11.68 8.05 18.61
C GLN A 256 -11.16 8.11 17.16
N PRO A 257 -10.58 7.02 16.63
CA PRO A 257 -10.07 7.05 15.27
C PRO A 257 -11.19 7.23 14.25
N GLY A 258 -10.96 8.08 13.28
CA GLY A 258 -11.85 8.25 12.14
C GLY A 258 -11.83 7.02 11.24
N VAL A 259 -13.00 6.48 10.93
CA VAL A 259 -13.13 5.38 9.97
C VAL A 259 -13.03 5.99 8.57
N LEU A 260 -11.87 5.77 7.92
CA LEU A 260 -11.72 6.09 6.51
C LEU A 260 -12.44 5.04 5.63
N PRO A 261 -12.92 5.42 4.44
CA PRO A 261 -13.35 4.45 3.42
C PRO A 261 -12.31 3.37 3.20
N ASP A 262 -12.73 2.14 2.91
CA ASP A 262 -11.83 0.97 2.78
C ASP A 262 -10.66 1.23 1.82
N SER A 263 -10.90 1.97 0.73
CA SER A 263 -9.88 2.37 -0.25
C SER A 263 -8.77 3.29 0.31
N LEU A 264 -9.03 3.96 1.44
CA LEU A 264 -8.11 4.92 2.07
C LEU A 264 -7.61 4.45 3.45
N ARG A 265 -8.14 3.34 3.97
CA ARG A 265 -7.83 2.84 5.31
C ARG A 265 -6.33 2.60 5.52
N ALA A 266 -5.64 2.08 4.51
CA ALA A 266 -4.19 1.86 4.55
C ALA A 266 -3.33 3.15 4.44
N MET A 267 -3.97 4.30 4.26
CA MET A 267 -3.31 5.60 4.10
C MET A 267 -3.50 6.53 5.31
N GLY A 268 -4.42 6.22 6.23
CA GLY A 268 -4.70 7.05 7.39
C GLY A 268 -3.69 6.82 8.51
N ILE A 269 -3.40 7.83 9.33
CA ILE A 269 -2.44 7.73 10.45
C ILE A 269 -3.02 7.00 11.67
N ALA A 270 -4.34 6.99 11.83
CA ALA A 270 -5.03 6.41 12.97
C ALA A 270 -5.80 5.15 12.58
N GLU A 271 -5.51 4.04 13.24
CA GLU A 271 -6.26 2.80 13.20
C GLU A 271 -6.75 2.44 14.62
N GLY A 272 -7.85 1.65 14.72
CA GLY A 272 -8.45 1.29 16.02
C GLY A 272 -7.51 0.59 16.99
N LYS A 273 -7.85 0.57 18.27
CA LYS A 273 -7.04 0.12 19.42
C LYS A 273 -6.52 -1.33 19.38
N LYS A 274 -6.99 -2.19 18.48
CA LYS A 274 -6.54 -3.59 18.38
C LYS A 274 -5.65 -3.80 17.17
N THR A 275 -4.37 -3.99 17.41
CA THR A 275 -3.44 -4.48 16.39
C THR A 275 -3.62 -5.98 16.16
N SER A 276 -3.72 -6.36 14.90
CA SER A 276 -3.74 -7.74 14.45
C SER A 276 -2.76 -7.94 13.31
N ILE A 277 -2.50 -9.17 12.92
CA ILE A 277 -1.71 -9.45 11.71
C ILE A 277 -2.32 -8.83 10.45
N TRP A 278 -3.60 -8.46 10.53
CA TRP A 278 -4.38 -7.80 9.47
C TRP A 278 -4.37 -6.27 9.55
N SER A 279 -3.69 -5.68 10.55
CA SER A 279 -3.56 -4.22 10.66
C SER A 279 -2.55 -3.69 9.67
N THR A 280 -2.88 -2.58 9.04
CA THR A 280 -1.99 -1.84 8.12
C THR A 280 -0.93 -1.03 8.86
N HIS A 281 -1.20 -0.71 10.14
CA HIS A 281 -0.28 0.04 11.00
C HIS A 281 0.21 -0.83 12.18
N PRO A 282 1.44 -0.58 12.68
CA PRO A 282 1.91 -1.13 13.95
C PRO A 282 1.12 -0.56 15.14
N SER A 283 1.27 -1.15 16.32
CA SER A 283 0.70 -0.56 17.52
C SER A 283 1.31 0.82 17.81
N ILE A 284 0.53 1.68 18.44
CA ILE A 284 1.02 3.01 18.84
C ILE A 284 2.18 2.85 19.82
N GLU A 285 2.11 1.86 20.69
CA GLU A 285 3.16 1.51 21.66
C GLU A 285 4.46 1.13 20.95
N ASP A 286 4.41 0.24 19.95
CA ASP A 286 5.59 -0.17 19.16
C ASP A 286 6.21 1.01 18.40
N ARG A 287 5.37 1.89 17.84
CA ARG A 287 5.82 3.12 17.14
C ARG A 287 6.52 4.08 18.11
N ILE A 288 5.96 4.28 19.31
CA ILE A 288 6.57 5.13 20.35
C ILE A 288 7.89 4.55 20.81
N GLU A 289 7.97 3.23 21.07
CA GLU A 289 9.21 2.56 21.46
C GLU A 289 10.30 2.72 20.38
N ALA A 290 9.96 2.52 19.12
CA ALA A 290 10.88 2.71 18.00
C ALA A 290 11.43 4.15 17.93
N LEU A 291 10.57 5.17 18.16
CA LEU A 291 10.98 6.58 18.20
C LEU A 291 11.86 6.92 19.41
N GLN A 292 11.61 6.31 20.58
CA GLN A 292 12.43 6.48 21.78
C GLN A 292 13.84 5.92 21.56
N ASN A 293 13.93 4.73 20.95
CA ASN A 293 15.21 4.10 20.59
C ASN A 293 15.98 4.92 19.55
N LEU A 294 15.29 5.56 18.61
CA LEU A 294 15.91 6.49 17.66
C LEU A 294 16.51 7.69 18.37
N GLY A 295 15.79 8.27 19.34
CA GLY A 295 16.27 9.41 20.14
C GLY A 295 17.48 9.10 21.01
N ALA A 296 17.56 7.88 21.53
CA ALA A 296 18.71 7.41 22.33
C ALA A 296 19.99 7.18 21.49
N GLY A 297 19.85 6.92 20.18
CA GLY A 297 21.00 6.73 19.28
C GLY A 297 21.55 8.03 18.66
N ILE A 298 20.90 9.19 18.89
CA ILE A 298 21.30 10.51 18.38
C ILE A 298 22.03 11.33 19.46
N MET A 299 22.00 10.90 20.72
CA MET A 299 22.80 11.44 21.83
C MET A 299 24.12 10.71 21.97
#